data_d3e7d1c036340d4e182c0b409a990814
#
_entry.id   d3e7d1c036340d4e182c0b409a990814
#
_cell.length_a   1.000
_cell.length_b   1.000
_cell.length_c   1.000
_cell.angle_alpha   90.00
_cell.angle_beta   90.00
_cell.angle_gamma   90.00
#
_symmetry.space_group_name_H-M   'P 1'
#
loop_
_entity.id
_entity.type
_entity.pdbx_description
1 polymer ?
#
loop_
_entity_poly.entity_id
_entity_poly.type
_entity_poly.pdbx_seq_one_letter_code
_entity_poly.pdbx_strand_id
1 'polypeptide(L)'
;MKRIAAPIAITAVAATLLAGCGKEDAPAPKPKEIMVRSANQKTLFELTDLNRAIALKRAIGDQGLRCKQIVTTGYVARYKNMDVWTATCGDKQAWALFIGADDSVQVRECEHVAQLGLPACTIKPGTEGGTGLNEVSTNSAG
;
A
#
# COMPACT_ATOMS: atom_id res chain seq x y z
N MET A 1 -6.70 74.96 -19.49
CA MET A 1 -5.61 75.54 -18.69
C MET A 1 -6.07 75.71 -17.27
N LYS A 2 -5.62 74.88 -16.35
CA LYS A 2 -5.55 75.11 -14.88
C LYS A 2 -4.86 73.89 -14.25
N ARG A 3 -3.63 74.10 -13.88
CA ARG A 3 -2.80 73.14 -13.13
C ARG A 3 -3.17 73.27 -11.68
N ILE A 4 -3.52 72.17 -11.02
CA ILE A 4 -3.69 72.15 -9.56
C ILE A 4 -2.62 71.19 -9.04
N ALA A 5 -1.63 71.78 -8.36
CA ALA A 5 -0.62 71.07 -7.62
C ALA A 5 -1.15 70.64 -6.24
N ALA A 6 -1.07 69.39 -5.85
CA ALA A 6 -1.36 68.97 -4.48
C ALA A 6 -0.06 68.51 -3.80
N PRO A 7 0.17 68.89 -2.53
CA PRO A 7 1.40 68.53 -1.83
C PRO A 7 1.36 67.08 -1.30
N ILE A 8 2.50 66.39 -1.48
CA ILE A 8 2.76 65.02 -0.98
C ILE A 8 3.12 65.16 0.52
N ALA A 9 2.28 64.60 1.38
CA ALA A 9 2.60 64.42 2.79
C ALA A 9 3.32 63.11 2.97
N ILE A 10 4.60 63.15 3.34
CA ILE A 10 5.44 61.99 3.65
C ILE A 10 5.20 61.62 5.11
N THR A 11 4.47 60.57 5.39
CA THR A 11 4.36 59.96 6.71
C THR A 11 5.39 58.84 6.84
N ALA A 12 6.39 59.11 7.69
CA ALA A 12 7.38 58.11 8.08
C ALA A 12 6.72 57.05 8.99
N VAL A 13 6.62 55.82 8.52
CA VAL A 13 6.21 54.65 9.34
C VAL A 13 7.47 54.02 9.91
N ALA A 14 7.60 54.13 11.23
CA ALA A 14 8.65 53.43 11.98
C ALA A 14 8.39 51.91 11.97
N ALA A 15 9.22 51.15 11.31
CA ALA A 15 9.18 49.69 11.31
C ALA A 15 9.84 49.16 12.61
N THR A 16 9.01 48.73 13.54
CA THR A 16 9.46 47.94 14.71
C THR A 16 9.73 46.50 14.27
N LEU A 17 11.01 46.14 14.22
CA LEU A 17 11.48 44.76 14.03
C LEU A 17 11.20 43.96 15.31
N LEU A 18 10.10 43.20 15.36
CA LEU A 18 9.93 42.14 16.32
C LEU A 18 10.76 40.92 15.84
N ALA A 19 11.96 40.75 16.42
CA ALA A 19 12.70 39.52 16.32
C ALA A 19 11.96 38.42 17.11
N GLY A 20 11.01 37.76 16.47
CA GLY A 20 10.42 36.53 16.98
C GLY A 20 11.43 35.39 16.86
N CYS A 21 12.03 34.96 17.98
CA CYS A 21 12.70 33.67 18.06
C CYS A 21 11.65 32.59 17.83
N GLY A 22 11.49 32.19 16.58
CA GLY A 22 10.79 30.93 16.23
C GLY A 22 11.63 29.77 16.71
N LYS A 23 11.28 29.17 17.84
CA LYS A 23 11.67 27.79 18.10
C LYS A 23 11.05 26.98 16.97
N GLU A 24 11.88 26.39 16.13
CA GLU A 24 11.47 25.32 15.22
C GLU A 24 10.95 24.20 16.09
N ASP A 25 9.62 24.13 16.25
CA ASP A 25 8.99 22.98 16.86
C ASP A 25 9.31 21.77 15.99
N ALA A 26 10.10 20.85 16.55
CA ALA A 26 10.33 19.57 15.92
C ALA A 26 8.98 18.95 15.54
N PRO A 27 8.81 18.40 14.33
CA PRO A 27 7.53 17.84 13.90
C PRO A 27 7.05 16.85 14.95
N ALA A 28 5.85 17.08 15.47
CA ALA A 28 5.22 16.18 16.43
C ALA A 28 5.27 14.75 15.88
N PRO A 29 5.65 13.74 16.67
CA PRO A 29 5.67 12.36 16.21
C PRO A 29 4.29 12.00 15.70
N LYS A 30 4.21 11.58 14.42
CA LYS A 30 2.95 11.15 13.82
C LYS A 30 2.34 10.07 14.71
N PRO A 31 1.05 10.17 15.09
CA PRO A 31 0.41 9.14 15.88
C PRO A 31 0.64 7.78 15.21
N LYS A 32 1.11 6.80 15.97
CA LYS A 32 1.19 5.42 15.46
C LYS A 32 -0.24 4.99 15.17
N GLU A 33 -0.58 4.94 13.90
CA GLU A 33 -1.87 4.44 13.45
C GLU A 33 -2.00 2.97 13.93
N ILE A 34 -2.93 2.73 14.84
CA ILE A 34 -3.21 1.36 15.33
C ILE A 34 -3.96 0.66 14.20
N MET A 35 -3.20 -0.05 13.38
CA MET A 35 -3.74 -0.77 12.24
C MET A 35 -4.30 -2.11 12.70
N VAL A 36 -5.61 -2.18 12.83
CA VAL A 36 -6.32 -3.43 13.13
C VAL A 36 -6.63 -4.13 11.80
N ARG A 37 -6.22 -5.40 11.69
CA ARG A 37 -6.62 -6.27 10.59
C ARG A 37 -8.04 -6.77 10.80
N SER A 38 -8.82 -6.86 9.72
CA SER A 38 -10.10 -7.56 9.74
C SER A 38 -9.92 -9.06 10.00
N ALA A 39 -11.01 -9.76 10.28
CA ALA A 39 -10.99 -11.21 10.42
C ALA A 39 -10.49 -11.88 9.14
N ASN A 40 -10.97 -11.45 7.96
CA ASN A 40 -10.58 -12.02 6.68
C ASN A 40 -9.12 -11.75 6.33
N GLN A 41 -8.60 -10.55 6.64
CA GLN A 41 -7.17 -10.26 6.49
C GLN A 41 -6.31 -11.21 7.35
N LYS A 42 -6.73 -11.50 8.60
CA LYS A 42 -6.02 -12.43 9.48
C LYS A 42 -6.10 -13.86 8.96
N THR A 43 -7.29 -14.29 8.56
CA THR A 43 -7.52 -15.64 8.06
C THR A 43 -6.60 -16.00 6.87
N LEU A 44 -6.30 -15.05 5.98
CA LEU A 44 -5.39 -15.31 4.86
C LEU A 44 -3.99 -15.74 5.30
N PHE A 45 -3.50 -15.26 6.45
CA PHE A 45 -2.22 -15.70 7.00
C PHE A 45 -2.29 -17.11 7.61
N GLU A 46 -3.46 -17.50 8.10
CA GLU A 46 -3.70 -18.78 8.77
C GLU A 46 -4.02 -19.91 7.78
N LEU A 47 -4.44 -19.57 6.55
CA LEU A 47 -4.76 -20.56 5.53
C LEU A 47 -3.50 -21.31 5.08
N THR A 48 -3.69 -22.62 4.78
CA THR A 48 -2.69 -23.39 4.03
C THR A 48 -2.47 -22.78 2.65
N ASP A 49 -1.33 -23.03 2.04
CA ASP A 49 -1.00 -22.48 0.72
C ASP A 49 -2.06 -22.80 -0.34
N LEU A 50 -2.58 -24.02 -0.32
CA LEU A 50 -3.66 -24.44 -1.23
C LEU A 50 -4.93 -23.62 -1.01
N ASN A 51 -5.38 -23.50 0.22
CA ASN A 51 -6.61 -22.76 0.54
C ASN A 51 -6.45 -21.28 0.26
N ARG A 52 -5.26 -20.72 0.52
CA ARG A 52 -4.92 -19.35 0.17
C ARG A 52 -4.95 -19.13 -1.34
N ALA A 53 -4.37 -20.03 -2.12
CA ALA A 53 -4.43 -19.96 -3.57
C ALA A 53 -5.88 -20.00 -4.09
N ILE A 54 -6.73 -20.85 -3.50
CA ILE A 54 -8.17 -20.91 -3.85
C ILE A 54 -8.86 -19.58 -3.52
N ALA A 55 -8.62 -19.00 -2.34
CA ALA A 55 -9.22 -17.73 -1.93
C ALA A 55 -8.79 -16.58 -2.85
N LEU A 56 -7.48 -16.45 -3.14
CA LEU A 56 -6.96 -15.41 -4.01
C LEU A 56 -7.44 -15.59 -5.47
N LYS A 57 -7.56 -16.85 -5.94
CA LYS A 57 -8.11 -17.13 -7.27
C LYS A 57 -9.56 -16.68 -7.39
N ARG A 58 -10.37 -16.92 -6.36
CA ARG A 58 -11.75 -16.44 -6.33
C ARG A 58 -11.81 -14.91 -6.38
N ALA A 59 -11.00 -14.24 -5.56
CA ALA A 59 -10.94 -12.79 -5.54
C ALA A 59 -10.53 -12.19 -6.90
N ILE A 60 -9.62 -12.83 -7.64
CA ILE A 60 -9.27 -12.45 -9.02
C ILE A 60 -10.49 -12.63 -9.95
N GLY A 61 -11.18 -13.76 -9.84
CA GLY A 61 -12.37 -14.06 -10.64
C GLY A 61 -13.53 -13.11 -10.38
N ASP A 62 -13.75 -12.71 -9.13
CA ASP A 62 -14.81 -11.76 -8.72
C ASP A 62 -14.59 -10.36 -9.33
N GLN A 63 -13.35 -10.01 -9.71
CA GLN A 63 -13.03 -8.80 -10.46
C GLN A 63 -13.16 -8.98 -11.98
N GLY A 64 -13.68 -10.11 -12.45
CA GLY A 64 -13.81 -10.42 -13.88
C GLY A 64 -12.51 -10.78 -14.57
N LEU A 65 -11.44 -11.00 -13.80
CA LEU A 65 -10.11 -11.35 -14.30
C LEU A 65 -9.95 -12.87 -14.38
N ARG A 66 -9.04 -13.32 -15.26
CA ARG A 66 -8.85 -14.76 -15.49
C ARG A 66 -7.55 -15.26 -14.90
N CYS A 67 -7.65 -16.29 -14.09
CA CYS A 67 -6.52 -17.06 -13.60
C CYS A 67 -6.95 -18.53 -13.53
N LYS A 68 -6.51 -19.36 -14.46
CA LYS A 68 -6.92 -20.79 -14.50
C LYS A 68 -6.42 -21.54 -13.27
N GLN A 69 -5.16 -21.34 -12.94
CA GLN A 69 -4.50 -21.98 -11.81
C GLN A 69 -3.47 -21.01 -11.23
N ILE A 70 -3.46 -20.87 -9.91
CA ILE A 70 -2.39 -20.17 -9.23
C ILE A 70 -1.25 -21.16 -8.97
N VAL A 71 -0.02 -20.74 -9.27
CA VAL A 71 1.20 -21.53 -9.04
C VAL A 71 2.02 -20.99 -7.88
N THR A 72 1.90 -19.71 -7.56
CA THR A 72 2.60 -19.10 -6.43
C THR A 72 1.73 -18.04 -5.80
N THR A 73 1.73 -17.98 -4.47
CA THR A 73 1.12 -16.89 -3.70
C THR A 73 2.09 -16.39 -2.65
N GLY A 74 1.95 -15.15 -2.23
CA GLY A 74 2.74 -14.65 -1.11
C GLY A 74 2.28 -13.30 -0.61
N TYR A 75 2.59 -13.03 0.65
CA TYR A 75 2.39 -11.73 1.25
C TYR A 75 3.50 -10.76 0.81
N VAL A 76 3.11 -9.57 0.42
CA VAL A 76 4.02 -8.54 -0.08
C VAL A 76 4.30 -7.49 1.00
N ALA A 77 3.28 -6.83 1.46
CA ALA A 77 3.42 -5.72 2.40
C ALA A 77 2.08 -5.30 2.99
N ARG A 78 2.14 -4.50 4.03
CA ARG A 78 1.03 -3.64 4.42
C ARG A 78 1.19 -2.28 3.74
N TYR A 79 0.15 -1.85 3.07
CA TYR A 79 0.11 -0.56 2.39
C TYR A 79 -1.15 0.18 2.82
N LYS A 80 -0.95 1.30 3.53
CA LYS A 80 -2.05 1.99 4.22
C LYS A 80 -2.79 0.97 5.11
N ASN A 81 -4.11 0.89 5.06
CA ASN A 81 -4.91 -0.08 5.83
C ASN A 81 -5.19 -1.38 5.07
N MET A 82 -4.49 -1.65 3.97
CA MET A 82 -4.64 -2.85 3.15
C MET A 82 -3.48 -3.81 3.34
N ASP A 83 -3.76 -5.10 3.36
CA ASP A 83 -2.76 -6.14 3.18
C ASP A 83 -2.60 -6.44 1.70
N VAL A 84 -1.36 -6.41 1.22
CA VAL A 84 -1.03 -6.66 -0.19
C VAL A 84 -0.49 -8.07 -0.32
N TRP A 85 -1.16 -8.84 -1.16
CA TRP A 85 -0.79 -10.19 -1.54
C TRP A 85 -0.47 -10.24 -3.02
N THR A 86 0.34 -11.20 -3.42
CA THR A 86 0.56 -11.50 -4.85
C THR A 86 0.15 -12.93 -5.16
N ALA A 87 -0.32 -13.12 -6.39
CA ALA A 87 -0.66 -14.43 -6.93
C ALA A 87 -0.18 -14.51 -8.38
N THR A 88 0.62 -15.53 -8.69
CA THR A 88 1.08 -15.80 -10.05
C THR A 88 0.29 -16.96 -10.64
N CYS A 89 -0.24 -16.77 -11.83
CA CYS A 89 -1.00 -17.76 -12.57
C CYS A 89 -0.08 -18.64 -13.42
N GLY A 90 -0.56 -19.82 -13.84
CA GLY A 90 0.19 -20.76 -14.65
C GLY A 90 0.60 -20.23 -16.04
N ASP A 91 -0.08 -19.23 -16.55
CA ASP A 91 0.28 -18.48 -17.76
C ASP A 91 1.32 -17.37 -17.51
N LYS A 92 1.91 -17.33 -16.32
CA LYS A 92 2.89 -16.34 -15.82
C LYS A 92 2.32 -14.97 -15.52
N GLN A 93 1.02 -14.73 -15.70
CA GLN A 93 0.40 -13.49 -15.28
C GLN A 93 0.42 -13.38 -13.75
N ALA A 94 0.90 -12.26 -13.25
CA ALA A 94 0.99 -11.99 -11.82
C ALA A 94 0.07 -10.85 -11.41
N TRP A 95 -0.62 -11.04 -10.29
CA TRP A 95 -1.61 -10.14 -9.75
C TRP A 95 -1.23 -9.66 -8.36
N ALA A 96 -1.40 -8.38 -8.10
CA ALA A 96 -1.39 -7.80 -6.77
C ALA A 96 -2.82 -7.67 -6.27
N LEU A 97 -3.10 -8.19 -5.09
CA LEU A 97 -4.41 -8.11 -4.43
C LEU A 97 -4.27 -7.23 -3.18
N PHE A 98 -4.97 -6.12 -3.19
CA PHE A 98 -5.04 -5.17 -2.08
C PHE A 98 -6.31 -5.44 -1.30
N ILE A 99 -6.19 -5.96 -0.08
CA ILE A 99 -7.30 -6.38 0.77
C ILE A 99 -7.46 -5.38 1.89
N GLY A 100 -8.58 -4.65 1.89
CA GLY A 100 -8.91 -3.64 2.86
C GLY A 100 -9.36 -4.20 4.21
N ALA A 101 -9.37 -3.35 5.24
CA ALA A 101 -9.91 -3.71 6.56
C ALA A 101 -11.45 -3.83 6.55
N ASP A 102 -12.10 -3.34 5.51
CA ASP A 102 -13.52 -3.48 5.20
C ASP A 102 -13.83 -4.71 4.32
N ASP A 103 -12.85 -5.60 4.16
CA ASP A 103 -12.88 -6.79 3.31
C ASP A 103 -13.04 -6.50 1.80
N SER A 104 -12.92 -5.25 1.39
CA SER A 104 -12.84 -4.91 -0.03
C SER A 104 -11.55 -5.46 -0.64
N VAL A 105 -11.63 -5.90 -1.91
CA VAL A 105 -10.47 -6.42 -2.65
C VAL A 105 -10.32 -5.64 -3.95
N GLN A 106 -9.12 -5.14 -4.20
CA GLN A 106 -8.72 -4.56 -5.48
C GLN A 106 -7.61 -5.39 -6.09
N VAL A 107 -7.76 -5.73 -7.36
CA VAL A 107 -6.76 -6.53 -8.10
C VAL A 107 -6.10 -5.67 -9.17
N ARG A 108 -4.77 -5.75 -9.28
CA ARG A 108 -3.96 -5.04 -10.27
C ARG A 108 -2.92 -5.97 -10.87
N GLU A 109 -2.54 -5.74 -12.10
CA GLU A 109 -1.40 -6.43 -12.70
C GLU A 109 -0.09 -5.99 -12.06
N CYS A 110 0.77 -6.95 -11.73
CA CYS A 110 2.03 -6.68 -11.05
C CYS A 110 2.97 -5.77 -11.85
N GLU A 111 2.95 -5.84 -13.16
CA GLU A 111 3.76 -4.97 -14.01
C GLU A 111 3.35 -3.50 -13.96
N HIS A 112 2.09 -3.21 -13.60
CA HIS A 112 1.59 -1.85 -13.51
C HIS A 112 1.69 -1.23 -12.12
N VAL A 113 1.81 -2.04 -11.05
CA VAL A 113 1.78 -1.51 -9.68
C VAL A 113 2.94 -0.55 -9.39
N ALA A 114 4.12 -0.81 -9.93
CA ALA A 114 5.28 0.06 -9.75
C ALA A 114 5.09 1.43 -10.41
N GLN A 115 4.45 1.47 -11.58
CA GLN A 115 4.14 2.72 -12.29
C GLN A 115 3.12 3.57 -11.54
N LEU A 116 2.28 2.93 -10.72
CA LEU A 116 1.27 3.58 -9.89
C LEU A 116 1.78 3.98 -8.51
N GLY A 117 3.08 3.78 -8.21
CA GLY A 117 3.66 4.04 -6.88
C GLY A 117 3.14 3.10 -5.80
N LEU A 118 2.63 1.92 -6.18
CA LEU A 118 2.14 0.89 -5.28
C LEU A 118 3.26 -0.13 -4.96
N PRO A 119 3.13 -0.91 -3.86
CA PRO A 119 4.10 -1.94 -3.54
C PRO A 119 4.29 -2.94 -4.68
N ALA A 120 5.53 -3.16 -5.09
CA ALA A 120 5.87 -4.16 -6.10
C ALA A 120 5.52 -5.57 -5.60
N CYS A 121 5.16 -6.48 -6.52
CA CYS A 121 4.75 -7.86 -6.20
C CYS A 121 5.92 -8.76 -5.74
N THR A 122 6.79 -8.25 -4.89
CA THR A 122 7.91 -9.02 -4.35
C THR A 122 7.50 -9.65 -3.02
N ILE A 123 7.50 -10.98 -2.99
CA ILE A 123 7.18 -11.74 -1.76
C ILE A 123 8.31 -11.52 -0.76
N LYS A 124 7.96 -11.16 0.47
CA LYS A 124 8.94 -11.01 1.56
C LYS A 124 9.37 -12.39 2.07
N PRO A 125 10.67 -12.69 2.11
CA PRO A 125 11.16 -13.91 2.72
C PRO A 125 10.77 -13.99 4.21
N GLY A 126 10.35 -15.17 4.68
CA GLY A 126 10.04 -15.41 6.10
C GLY A 126 8.69 -14.86 6.59
N THR A 127 7.86 -14.31 5.71
CA THR A 127 6.46 -14.06 6.05
C THR A 127 5.66 -15.33 5.77
N GLU A 128 4.95 -15.83 6.77
CA GLU A 128 4.07 -16.98 6.63
C GLU A 128 3.12 -16.73 5.44
N GLY A 129 3.12 -17.68 4.47
CA GLY A 129 2.30 -17.58 3.29
C GLY A 129 3.00 -17.33 1.96
N GLY A 130 4.27 -17.65 1.83
CA GLY A 130 5.04 -17.50 0.61
C GLY A 130 5.79 -18.76 0.21
N THR A 131 5.09 -19.83 -0.15
CA THR A 131 5.71 -20.98 -0.80
C THR A 131 5.09 -21.23 -2.16
N GLY A 132 5.93 -21.54 -3.15
CA GLY A 132 5.45 -22.00 -4.43
C GLY A 132 4.71 -23.33 -4.26
N LEU A 133 3.54 -23.45 -4.86
CA LEU A 133 2.71 -24.67 -4.80
C LEU A 133 3.39 -25.92 -5.40
N ASN A 134 4.61 -25.79 -5.93
CA ASN A 134 5.37 -26.87 -6.56
C ASN A 134 6.46 -27.48 -5.67
N GLU A 135 6.68 -26.99 -4.46
CA GLU A 135 7.52 -27.67 -3.50
C GLU A 135 6.68 -28.70 -2.75
N VAL A 136 6.51 -29.85 -3.40
CA VAL A 136 6.18 -31.09 -2.70
C VAL A 136 7.34 -31.33 -1.73
N SER A 137 7.07 -31.09 -0.46
CA SER A 137 7.99 -31.40 0.63
C SER A 137 8.28 -32.90 0.61
N THR A 138 9.36 -33.31 -0.05
CA THR A 138 9.97 -34.63 0.11
C THR A 138 10.79 -34.62 1.41
N ASN A 139 10.14 -34.36 2.53
CA ASN A 139 10.66 -34.75 3.83
C ASN A 139 10.01 -36.08 4.21
N SER A 140 10.38 -37.15 3.50
CA SER A 140 10.28 -38.52 4.01
C SER A 140 11.44 -38.74 4.95
N ALA A 141 11.07 -38.88 6.20
CA ALA A 141 11.86 -39.39 7.29
C ALA A 141 12.75 -40.59 6.93
N GLY A 142 13.98 -40.52 7.40
CA GLY A 142 14.76 -41.66 7.75
C GLY A 142 14.44 -42.12 9.18
#